data_d94a6366f00bf688863fd829b978286d
#
_entry.id   d94a6366f00bf688863fd829b978286d
#
_cell.length_a   1.000
_cell.length_b   1.000
_cell.length_c   1.000
_cell.angle_alpha   90.00
_cell.angle_beta   90.00
_cell.angle_gamma   90.00
#
_symmetry.space_group_name_H-M   'P 1'
#
loop_
_entity.id
_entity.type
_entity.pdbx_description
1 polymer ?
#
loop_
_entity_poly.entity_id
_entity_poly.type
_entity_poly.pdbx_seq_one_letter_code
_entity_poly.pdbx_strand_id
1 'polypeptide(L)'
;MSLPALLAVVCARNEALQIEWCLQNLISQGFEVILIDHSSDDGTVDRAQEFIGHGLLRIEHLAWQGYFSLSDQLRCKQAILSDSTHDWVAHFDVDEAPQAIPGWKDLSQVVLAADAAGFNCINFDEMVLLPPPHQVIFQGDTFKGTHCDYYFFQPTYPRLMRLWRRDAGFTNLTAGGHCLQGNSNLYRFPQDQLLKHYIVLSREAAFAKYLPRMFSPEDLDRGWHRNRVNITKNGVEAYFAGRFQGDDRLRQLTDAESKVMDRSAPQTKHFWEWC
;
A
#
# COMPACT_ATOMS: atom_id res chain seq x y z
N MET A 1 -12.56 -2.30 27.67
CA MET A 1 -12.97 -2.88 26.37
C MET A 1 -11.75 -3.61 25.81
N SER A 2 -11.94 -4.80 25.26
CA SER A 2 -10.87 -5.48 24.50
C SER A 2 -10.57 -4.69 23.23
N LEU A 3 -9.33 -4.76 22.76
CA LEU A 3 -8.96 -4.21 21.44
C LEU A 3 -9.73 -4.98 20.35
N PRO A 4 -10.27 -4.30 19.33
CA PRO A 4 -10.83 -4.97 18.16
C PRO A 4 -9.76 -5.83 17.45
N ALA A 5 -10.17 -7.00 16.98
CA ALA A 5 -9.30 -7.87 16.20
C ALA A 5 -9.16 -7.31 14.76
N LEU A 6 -7.91 -7.14 14.30
CA LEU A 6 -7.60 -6.53 13.01
C LEU A 6 -7.00 -7.56 12.06
N LEU A 7 -7.53 -7.65 10.84
CA LEU A 7 -6.96 -8.46 9.77
C LEU A 7 -6.51 -7.59 8.61
N ALA A 8 -5.28 -7.78 8.15
CA ALA A 8 -4.81 -7.25 6.87
C ALA A 8 -4.62 -8.40 5.86
N VAL A 9 -5.09 -8.21 4.62
CA VAL A 9 -4.81 -9.11 3.50
C VAL A 9 -3.87 -8.41 2.53
N VAL A 10 -2.73 -9.04 2.27
CA VAL A 10 -1.68 -8.54 1.38
C VAL A 10 -1.57 -9.48 0.18
N CYS A 11 -1.35 -8.94 -1.01
CA CYS A 11 -1.03 -9.76 -2.18
C CYS A 11 0.38 -9.42 -2.68
N ALA A 12 1.21 -10.45 -2.87
CA ALA A 12 2.58 -10.33 -3.31
C ALA A 12 2.83 -11.10 -4.60
N ARG A 13 3.69 -10.57 -5.47
CA ARG A 13 4.34 -11.29 -6.55
C ARG A 13 5.74 -10.75 -6.75
N ASN A 14 6.74 -11.59 -6.47
CA ASN A 14 8.16 -11.27 -6.62
C ASN A 14 8.55 -10.00 -5.81
N GLU A 15 8.27 -10.05 -4.52
CA GLU A 15 8.50 -8.97 -3.56
C GLU A 15 9.46 -9.40 -2.43
N ALA A 16 10.42 -10.31 -2.72
CA ALA A 16 11.37 -10.81 -1.73
C ALA A 16 12.16 -9.70 -1.01
N LEU A 17 12.33 -8.55 -1.66
CA LEU A 17 13.03 -7.40 -1.07
C LEU A 17 12.21 -6.66 -0.01
N GLN A 18 10.87 -6.76 -0.04
CA GLN A 18 9.99 -5.95 0.80
C GLN A 18 9.09 -6.76 1.73
N ILE A 19 8.87 -8.04 1.45
CA ILE A 19 7.85 -8.84 2.13
C ILE A 19 8.06 -8.91 3.65
N GLU A 20 9.28 -9.12 4.13
CA GLU A 20 9.57 -9.18 5.56
C GLU A 20 9.25 -7.85 6.25
N TRP A 21 9.70 -6.76 5.66
CA TRP A 21 9.43 -5.42 6.18
C TRP A 21 7.93 -5.07 6.16
N CYS A 22 7.22 -5.42 5.10
CA CYS A 22 5.76 -5.26 5.01
C CYS A 22 5.05 -5.99 6.16
N LEU A 23 5.38 -7.27 6.38
CA LEU A 23 4.81 -8.08 7.45
C LEU A 23 5.13 -7.49 8.82
N GLN A 24 6.38 -7.13 9.09
CA GLN A 24 6.80 -6.48 10.34
C GLN A 24 6.03 -5.18 10.59
N ASN A 25 5.88 -4.34 9.56
CA ASN A 25 5.12 -3.10 9.68
C ASN A 25 3.67 -3.38 10.09
N LEU A 26 2.95 -4.22 9.34
CA LEU A 26 1.54 -4.53 9.60
C LEU A 26 1.33 -5.13 11.00
N ILE A 27 2.17 -6.08 11.39
CA ILE A 27 2.12 -6.70 12.72
C ILE A 27 2.36 -5.65 13.81
N SER A 28 3.32 -4.74 13.61
CA SER A 28 3.60 -3.67 14.57
C SER A 28 2.45 -2.68 14.73
N GLN A 29 1.60 -2.54 13.70
CA GLN A 29 0.39 -1.73 13.72
C GLN A 29 -0.83 -2.47 14.32
N GLY A 30 -0.65 -3.71 14.76
CA GLY A 30 -1.67 -4.51 15.45
C GLY A 30 -2.49 -5.42 14.56
N PHE A 31 -2.07 -5.67 13.32
CA PHE A 31 -2.76 -6.60 12.41
C PHE A 31 -2.26 -8.04 12.58
N GLU A 32 -3.20 -8.98 12.51
CA GLU A 32 -2.91 -10.31 11.97
C GLU A 32 -2.96 -10.23 10.44
N VAL A 33 -2.14 -11.03 9.76
CA VAL A 33 -1.95 -10.92 8.31
C VAL A 33 -2.28 -12.24 7.61
N ILE A 34 -2.93 -12.16 6.45
CA ILE A 34 -3.00 -13.25 5.47
C ILE A 34 -2.30 -12.76 4.21
N LEU A 35 -1.32 -13.55 3.74
CA LEU A 35 -0.61 -13.28 2.49
C LEU A 35 -1.23 -14.09 1.36
N ILE A 36 -1.51 -13.44 0.23
CA ILE A 36 -1.84 -14.07 -1.04
C ILE A 36 -0.58 -14.03 -1.89
N ASP A 37 0.04 -15.18 -2.12
CA ASP A 37 1.15 -15.30 -3.06
C ASP A 37 0.61 -15.48 -4.48
N HIS A 38 0.92 -14.55 -5.37
CA HIS A 38 0.50 -14.60 -6.77
C HIS A 38 1.57 -15.30 -7.63
N SER A 39 1.94 -16.53 -7.23
CA SER A 39 2.94 -17.40 -7.86
C SER A 39 4.33 -16.74 -7.96
N SER A 40 4.89 -16.30 -6.85
CA SER A 40 6.26 -15.78 -6.79
C SER A 40 7.30 -16.86 -7.04
N ASP A 41 8.43 -16.46 -7.66
CA ASP A 41 9.56 -17.34 -7.99
C ASP A 41 10.93 -16.76 -7.55
N ASP A 42 10.92 -15.72 -6.67
CA ASP A 42 12.11 -14.99 -6.23
C ASP A 42 12.48 -15.20 -4.74
N GLY A 43 11.81 -16.14 -4.03
CA GLY A 43 12.00 -16.36 -2.59
C GLY A 43 11.05 -15.55 -1.69
N THR A 44 10.07 -14.86 -2.24
CA THR A 44 9.04 -14.12 -1.46
C THR A 44 8.36 -15.02 -0.43
N VAL A 45 7.93 -16.22 -0.86
CA VAL A 45 7.21 -17.17 0.01
C VAL A 45 8.11 -17.68 1.13
N ASP A 46 9.34 -18.06 0.82
CA ASP A 46 10.30 -18.60 1.81
C ASP A 46 10.54 -17.60 2.95
N ARG A 47 10.71 -16.31 2.61
CA ARG A 47 10.88 -15.23 3.59
C ARG A 47 9.60 -14.99 4.41
N ALA A 48 8.44 -15.03 3.78
CA ALA A 48 7.16 -14.85 4.46
C ALA A 48 6.86 -15.99 5.44
N GLN A 49 7.26 -17.23 5.13
CA GLN A 49 7.02 -18.39 5.98
C GLN A 49 7.58 -18.27 7.39
N GLU A 50 8.65 -17.50 7.58
CA GLU A 50 9.25 -17.27 8.89
C GLU A 50 8.30 -16.49 9.84
N PHE A 51 7.29 -15.83 9.32
CA PHE A 51 6.28 -15.09 10.09
C PHE A 51 5.05 -15.92 10.45
N ILE A 52 4.91 -17.15 9.96
CA ILE A 52 3.78 -18.02 10.33
C ILE A 52 3.78 -18.28 11.84
N GLY A 53 2.65 -17.99 12.50
CA GLY A 53 2.52 -18.03 13.95
C GLY A 53 3.11 -16.82 14.69
N HIS A 54 3.71 -15.88 13.97
CA HIS A 54 4.25 -14.61 14.49
C HIS A 54 3.51 -13.39 13.90
N GLY A 55 2.19 -13.51 13.71
CA GLY A 55 1.33 -12.48 13.15
C GLY A 55 0.90 -12.75 11.71
N LEU A 56 1.62 -13.56 10.95
CA LEU A 56 1.14 -14.13 9.69
C LEU A 56 0.35 -15.41 9.99
N LEU A 57 -0.95 -15.41 9.65
CA LEU A 57 -1.84 -16.55 9.91
C LEU A 57 -1.63 -17.67 8.92
N ARG A 58 -1.55 -17.34 7.63
CA ARG A 58 -1.34 -18.29 6.53
C ARG A 58 -0.95 -17.59 5.24
N ILE A 59 -0.50 -18.40 4.27
CA ILE A 59 -0.21 -17.98 2.91
C ILE A 59 -1.19 -18.71 1.99
N GLU A 60 -1.94 -17.94 1.19
CA GLU A 60 -2.85 -18.44 0.14
C GLU A 60 -2.14 -18.35 -1.21
N HIS A 61 -2.51 -19.22 -2.15
CA HIS A 61 -1.95 -19.20 -3.48
C HIS A 61 -2.95 -18.68 -4.52
N LEU A 62 -2.50 -17.72 -5.32
CA LEU A 62 -3.22 -17.21 -6.49
C LEU A 62 -2.40 -17.56 -7.75
N ALA A 63 -3.01 -18.29 -8.68
CA ALA A 63 -2.32 -18.73 -9.89
C ALA A 63 -1.99 -17.54 -10.83
N TRP A 64 -0.75 -17.50 -11.33
CA TRP A 64 -0.31 -16.53 -12.32
C TRP A 64 -0.79 -16.91 -13.73
N GLN A 65 -1.46 -15.97 -14.40
CA GLN A 65 -2.02 -16.15 -15.74
C GLN A 65 -1.16 -15.51 -16.84
N GLY A 66 0.10 -15.17 -16.54
CA GLY A 66 0.98 -14.46 -17.47
C GLY A 66 0.84 -12.93 -17.46
N TYR A 67 -0.07 -12.39 -16.66
CA TYR A 67 -0.30 -10.95 -16.50
C TYR A 67 -0.69 -10.59 -15.07
N PHE A 68 -0.51 -9.33 -14.71
CA PHE A 68 -1.01 -8.77 -13.45
C PHE A 68 -2.53 -8.57 -13.56
N SER A 69 -3.27 -9.14 -12.62
CA SER A 69 -4.73 -9.03 -12.52
C SER A 69 -5.11 -8.47 -11.15
N LEU A 70 -5.43 -7.17 -11.11
CA LEU A 70 -5.94 -6.54 -9.89
C LEU A 70 -7.32 -7.08 -9.55
N SER A 71 -8.17 -7.34 -10.56
CA SER A 71 -9.50 -7.91 -10.35
C SER A 71 -9.45 -9.27 -9.67
N ASP A 72 -8.51 -10.17 -10.05
CA ASP A 72 -8.35 -11.47 -9.38
C ASP A 72 -7.84 -11.31 -7.94
N GLN A 73 -6.86 -10.44 -7.74
CA GLN A 73 -6.35 -10.14 -6.41
C GLN A 73 -7.45 -9.58 -5.49
N LEU A 74 -8.26 -8.64 -5.98
CA LEU A 74 -9.36 -8.06 -5.21
C LEU A 74 -10.45 -9.09 -4.90
N ARG A 75 -10.80 -9.98 -5.84
CA ARG A 75 -11.75 -11.08 -5.59
C ARG A 75 -11.24 -12.03 -4.50
N CYS A 76 -9.98 -12.42 -4.57
CA CYS A 76 -9.36 -13.27 -3.56
C CYS A 76 -9.32 -12.57 -2.19
N LYS A 77 -8.86 -11.33 -2.13
CA LYS A 77 -8.88 -10.49 -0.91
C LYS A 77 -10.29 -10.40 -0.33
N GLN A 78 -11.30 -10.08 -1.15
CA GLN A 78 -12.68 -9.94 -0.69
C GLN A 78 -13.24 -11.26 -0.11
N ALA A 79 -12.98 -12.40 -0.72
CA ALA A 79 -13.41 -13.69 -0.21
C ALA A 79 -12.82 -13.94 1.20
N ILE A 80 -11.51 -13.75 1.36
CA ILE A 80 -10.83 -13.90 2.65
C ILE A 80 -11.42 -12.94 3.71
N LEU A 81 -11.62 -11.68 3.36
CA LEU A 81 -12.14 -10.68 4.28
C LEU A 81 -13.58 -10.97 4.69
N SER A 82 -14.40 -11.48 3.79
CA SER A 82 -15.80 -11.86 4.07
C SER A 82 -15.92 -13.06 5.00
N ASP A 83 -15.00 -14.02 4.89
CA ASP A 83 -14.97 -15.24 5.71
C ASP A 83 -14.27 -15.02 7.07
N SER A 84 -13.65 -13.87 7.24
CA SER A 84 -12.92 -13.53 8.47
C SER A 84 -13.87 -13.34 9.65
N THR A 85 -13.39 -13.65 10.85
CA THR A 85 -14.07 -13.39 12.13
C THR A 85 -13.55 -12.12 12.84
N HIS A 86 -12.59 -11.42 12.24
CA HIS A 86 -12.04 -10.18 12.79
C HIS A 86 -13.08 -9.05 12.76
N ASP A 87 -12.92 -8.09 13.66
CA ASP A 87 -13.85 -6.96 13.78
C ASP A 87 -13.63 -5.93 12.67
N TRP A 88 -12.36 -5.66 12.37
CA TRP A 88 -11.94 -4.73 11.34
C TRP A 88 -11.01 -5.41 10.34
N VAL A 89 -11.15 -5.05 9.09
CA VAL A 89 -10.41 -5.67 7.98
C VAL A 89 -9.78 -4.61 7.09
N ALA A 90 -8.62 -4.96 6.52
CA ALA A 90 -7.90 -4.10 5.63
C ALA A 90 -7.30 -4.87 4.46
N HIS A 91 -7.00 -4.17 3.36
CA HIS A 91 -6.04 -4.68 2.39
C HIS A 91 -4.96 -3.64 2.10
N PHE A 92 -3.74 -4.12 1.92
CA PHE A 92 -2.59 -3.31 1.54
C PHE A 92 -1.80 -4.03 0.44
N ASP A 93 -0.98 -3.26 -0.27
CA ASP A 93 0.01 -3.81 -1.18
C ASP A 93 1.35 -3.96 -0.45
N VAL A 94 2.26 -4.81 -0.93
CA VAL A 94 3.53 -5.10 -0.23
C VAL A 94 4.42 -3.86 -0.09
N ASP A 95 4.32 -2.95 -1.05
CA ASP A 95 5.06 -1.69 -1.08
C ASP A 95 4.37 -0.55 -0.29
N GLU A 96 3.31 -0.87 0.45
CA GLU A 96 2.57 0.07 1.30
C GLU A 96 2.82 -0.19 2.79
N ALA A 97 3.13 0.86 3.54
CA ALA A 97 3.28 0.84 4.99
C ALA A 97 2.28 1.78 5.66
N PRO A 98 1.13 1.25 6.11
CA PRO A 98 0.20 2.05 6.88
C PRO A 98 0.79 2.38 8.25
N GLN A 99 0.56 3.60 8.72
CA GLN A 99 1.03 4.09 10.00
C GLN A 99 0.00 5.00 10.65
N ALA A 100 -0.10 4.92 11.97
CA ALA A 100 -0.87 5.87 12.75
C ALA A 100 -0.16 7.25 12.74
N ILE A 101 -0.94 8.33 12.56
CA ILE A 101 -0.43 9.70 12.65
C ILE A 101 -0.02 10.05 14.10
N PRO A 102 0.76 11.15 14.30
CA PRO A 102 1.12 11.61 15.65
C PRO A 102 -0.09 11.75 16.57
N GLY A 103 0.07 11.31 17.81
CA GLY A 103 -0.99 11.26 18.84
C GLY A 103 -1.54 9.87 19.07
N TRP A 104 -1.29 8.92 18.20
CA TRP A 104 -1.63 7.51 18.34
C TRP A 104 -0.37 6.65 18.41
N LYS A 105 -0.41 5.57 19.18
CA LYS A 105 0.71 4.62 19.27
C LYS A 105 0.81 3.80 17.96
N ASP A 106 -0.31 3.25 17.52
CA ASP A 106 -0.45 2.35 16.38
C ASP A 106 -1.90 2.40 15.84
N LEU A 107 -2.15 1.70 14.73
CA LEU A 107 -3.49 1.67 14.11
C LEU A 107 -4.52 0.93 14.97
N SER A 108 -4.11 0.01 15.85
CA SER A 108 -5.06 -0.65 16.75
C SER A 108 -5.72 0.34 17.70
N GLN A 109 -4.99 1.35 18.19
CA GLN A 109 -5.56 2.42 19.01
C GLN A 109 -6.48 3.35 18.20
N VAL A 110 -6.12 3.65 16.94
CA VAL A 110 -6.98 4.44 16.04
C VAL A 110 -8.31 3.71 15.83
N VAL A 111 -8.25 2.41 15.52
CA VAL A 111 -9.44 1.59 15.32
C VAL A 111 -10.30 1.52 16.58
N LEU A 112 -9.70 1.32 17.77
CA LEU A 112 -10.43 1.33 19.02
C LEU A 112 -11.23 2.64 19.21
N ALA A 113 -10.59 3.78 18.92
CA ALA A 113 -11.25 5.07 19.04
C ALA A 113 -12.34 5.27 17.96
N ALA A 114 -12.08 4.85 16.73
CA ALA A 114 -13.04 4.91 15.64
C ALA A 114 -14.28 4.05 15.92
N ASP A 115 -14.07 2.82 16.36
CA ASP A 115 -15.12 1.87 16.71
C ASP A 115 -15.99 2.37 17.87
N ALA A 116 -15.38 2.84 18.95
CA ALA A 116 -16.07 3.40 20.11
C ALA A 116 -16.90 4.65 19.76
N ALA A 117 -16.49 5.41 18.75
CA ALA A 117 -17.20 6.60 18.25
C ALA A 117 -18.22 6.29 17.13
N GLY A 118 -18.40 5.02 16.74
CA GLY A 118 -19.39 4.58 15.74
C GLY A 118 -18.96 4.80 14.29
N PHE A 119 -17.68 5.07 14.03
CA PHE A 119 -17.15 5.10 12.68
C PHE A 119 -16.94 3.68 12.12
N ASN A 120 -16.98 3.53 10.81
CA ASN A 120 -16.90 2.22 10.17
C ASN A 120 -15.86 2.13 9.05
N CYS A 121 -15.12 3.20 8.78
CA CYS A 121 -13.96 3.15 7.90
C CYS A 121 -12.91 4.21 8.25
N ILE A 122 -11.67 3.93 7.88
CA ILE A 122 -10.50 4.81 8.03
C ILE A 122 -9.90 5.00 6.65
N ASN A 123 -9.69 6.27 6.29
CA ASN A 123 -8.98 6.67 5.08
C ASN A 123 -7.50 6.92 5.37
N PHE A 124 -6.68 6.81 4.33
CA PHE A 124 -5.25 7.07 4.41
C PHE A 124 -4.85 8.18 3.43
N ASP A 125 -3.90 9.02 3.87
CA ASP A 125 -3.14 9.92 3.01
C ASP A 125 -1.96 9.16 2.41
N GLU A 126 -1.90 9.07 1.10
CA GLU A 126 -0.82 8.39 0.39
C GLU A 126 0.40 9.31 0.26
N MET A 127 1.48 8.92 0.95
CA MET A 127 2.79 9.54 0.84
C MET A 127 3.69 8.66 0.00
N VAL A 128 3.90 9.06 -1.24
CA VAL A 128 4.82 8.35 -2.15
C VAL A 128 6.26 8.72 -1.80
N LEU A 129 7.07 7.69 -1.55
CA LEU A 129 8.49 7.80 -1.22
C LEU A 129 9.34 7.37 -2.41
N LEU A 130 10.37 8.15 -2.69
CA LEU A 130 11.32 7.92 -3.76
C LEU A 130 12.73 7.79 -3.18
N PRO A 131 13.51 6.76 -3.59
CA PRO A 131 14.88 6.60 -3.13
C PRO A 131 15.76 7.73 -3.64
N PRO A 132 16.85 8.07 -2.97
CA PRO A 132 17.86 8.98 -3.53
C PRO A 132 18.30 8.48 -4.91
N PRO A 133 18.46 9.35 -5.92
CA PRO A 133 18.72 8.95 -7.31
C PRO A 133 19.93 8.03 -7.51
N HIS A 134 20.91 8.09 -6.60
CA HIS A 134 22.14 7.30 -6.69
C HIS A 134 22.18 6.09 -5.75
N GLN A 135 21.07 5.82 -5.03
CA GLN A 135 21.00 4.67 -4.13
C GLN A 135 20.65 3.41 -4.91
N VAL A 136 21.38 2.31 -4.65
CA VAL A 136 21.19 1.06 -5.39
C VAL A 136 19.92 0.34 -4.96
N ILE A 137 19.61 0.30 -3.66
CA ILE A 137 18.41 -0.33 -3.10
C ILE A 137 17.90 0.49 -1.93
N PHE A 138 16.60 0.71 -1.88
CA PHE A 138 15.90 1.41 -0.84
C PHE A 138 15.01 0.39 -0.11
N GLN A 139 15.43 -0.07 1.07
CA GLN A 139 14.77 -1.13 1.85
C GLN A 139 14.62 -0.73 3.30
N GLY A 140 13.53 -1.14 3.95
CA GLY A 140 13.27 -1.24 5.38
C GLY A 140 14.18 -0.41 6.29
N ASP A 141 15.12 -1.07 6.96
CA ASP A 141 16.04 -0.40 7.89
C ASP A 141 17.05 0.56 7.22
N THR A 142 17.28 0.46 5.91
CA THR A 142 18.13 1.42 5.18
C THR A 142 17.46 2.80 5.03
N PHE A 143 16.18 2.92 5.33
CA PHE A 143 15.48 4.21 5.40
C PHE A 143 15.89 5.04 6.62
N LYS A 144 16.39 4.43 7.69
CA LYS A 144 16.81 5.14 8.89
C LYS A 144 18.01 6.05 8.58
N GLY A 145 17.80 7.35 8.74
CA GLY A 145 18.82 8.36 8.49
C GLY A 145 19.13 8.64 7.01
N THR A 146 18.37 8.11 6.08
CA THR A 146 18.54 8.35 4.66
C THR A 146 17.64 9.51 4.20
N HIS A 147 18.22 10.48 3.50
CA HIS A 147 17.43 11.48 2.79
C HIS A 147 16.66 10.79 1.67
N CYS A 148 15.35 11.06 1.57
CA CYS A 148 14.54 10.61 0.45
C CYS A 148 13.62 11.73 0.00
N ASP A 149 13.23 11.66 -1.26
CA ASP A 149 12.20 12.55 -1.79
C ASP A 149 10.82 11.95 -1.54
N TYR A 150 9.81 12.81 -1.37
CA TYR A 150 8.43 12.37 -1.25
C TYR A 150 7.46 13.38 -1.85
N TYR A 151 6.25 12.92 -2.12
CA TYR A 151 5.08 13.74 -2.41
C TYR A 151 3.82 13.04 -1.92
N PHE A 152 2.78 13.83 -1.58
CA PHE A 152 1.45 13.28 -1.33
C PHE A 152 0.71 13.09 -2.65
N PHE A 153 0.08 11.91 -2.82
CA PHE A 153 -0.63 11.57 -4.04
C PHE A 153 -2.14 11.50 -3.78
N GLN A 154 -2.87 12.49 -4.27
CA GLN A 154 -4.29 12.66 -4.01
C GLN A 154 -5.06 13.07 -5.27
N PRO A 155 -5.23 12.17 -6.26
CA PRO A 155 -5.96 12.51 -7.49
C PRO A 155 -7.46 12.71 -7.25
N THR A 156 -8.02 12.02 -6.25
CA THR A 156 -9.44 12.12 -5.86
C THR A 156 -9.56 11.83 -4.37
N TYR A 157 -10.16 12.72 -3.62
CA TYR A 157 -10.31 12.58 -2.17
C TYR A 157 -11.78 12.31 -1.77
N PRO A 158 -12.07 11.42 -0.78
CA PRO A 158 -11.17 10.47 -0.12
C PRO A 158 -10.84 9.30 -1.06
N ARG A 159 -9.59 8.85 -1.06
CA ARG A 159 -9.12 7.89 -2.07
C ARG A 159 -8.77 6.51 -1.54
N LEU A 160 -8.18 6.41 -0.35
CA LEU A 160 -7.62 5.15 0.17
C LEU A 160 -8.35 4.70 1.43
N MET A 161 -9.61 4.31 1.28
CA MET A 161 -10.37 3.68 2.36
C MET A 161 -9.98 2.21 2.47
N ARG A 162 -8.82 1.94 3.08
CA ARG A 162 -8.18 0.62 3.11
C ARG A 162 -8.49 -0.19 4.35
N LEU A 163 -9.11 0.43 5.39
CA LEU A 163 -9.39 -0.21 6.68
C LEU A 163 -10.85 0.07 7.09
N TRP A 164 -11.64 -0.98 7.33
CA TRP A 164 -13.06 -0.84 7.61
C TRP A 164 -13.61 -1.95 8.50
N ARG A 165 -14.77 -1.69 9.12
CA ARG A 165 -15.51 -2.69 9.89
C ARG A 165 -16.04 -3.77 8.97
N ARG A 166 -15.73 -5.02 9.26
CA ARG A 166 -16.11 -6.17 8.45
C ARG A 166 -17.64 -6.31 8.33
N ASP A 167 -18.38 -6.12 9.44
CA ASP A 167 -19.85 -6.26 9.48
C ASP A 167 -20.61 -5.15 8.75
N ALA A 168 -19.92 -4.07 8.34
CA ALA A 168 -20.53 -3.00 7.55
C ALA A 168 -20.86 -3.42 6.11
N GLY A 169 -20.40 -4.59 5.65
CA GLY A 169 -20.75 -5.13 4.34
C GLY A 169 -20.20 -4.31 3.16
N PHE A 170 -19.04 -3.67 3.35
CA PHE A 170 -18.38 -2.91 2.29
C PHE A 170 -17.54 -3.81 1.38
N THR A 171 -17.38 -3.34 0.15
CA THR A 171 -16.45 -3.87 -0.84
C THR A 171 -15.76 -2.73 -1.57
N ASN A 172 -14.56 -2.99 -2.10
CA ASN A 172 -13.83 -2.07 -2.97
C ASN A 172 -13.52 -2.66 -4.34
N LEU A 173 -14.16 -3.80 -4.68
CA LEU A 173 -13.95 -4.51 -5.95
C LEU A 173 -14.19 -3.65 -7.18
N THR A 174 -15.17 -2.73 -7.11
CA THR A 174 -15.54 -1.88 -8.25
C THR A 174 -14.69 -0.62 -8.36
N ALA A 175 -14.01 -0.26 -7.29
CA ALA A 175 -13.23 0.98 -7.18
C ALA A 175 -11.71 0.74 -7.27
N GLY A 176 -11.26 -0.37 -7.86
CA GLY A 176 -9.84 -0.69 -8.00
C GLY A 176 -9.10 -0.80 -6.67
N GLY A 177 -9.81 -1.17 -5.58
CA GLY A 177 -9.24 -1.28 -4.25
C GLY A 177 -9.11 0.03 -3.47
N HIS A 178 -9.60 1.16 -3.98
CA HIS A 178 -9.36 2.48 -3.37
C HIS A 178 -10.51 2.98 -2.48
N CYS A 179 -11.75 2.85 -2.93
CA CYS A 179 -12.92 3.38 -2.24
C CYS A 179 -13.87 2.26 -1.86
N LEU A 180 -14.52 2.40 -0.70
CA LEU A 180 -15.51 1.45 -0.23
C LEU A 180 -16.88 1.76 -0.85
N GLN A 181 -17.60 0.71 -1.20
CA GLN A 181 -18.98 0.74 -1.66
C GLN A 181 -19.79 -0.34 -0.94
N GLY A 182 -21.05 -0.11 -0.70
CA GLY A 182 -21.92 -1.06 0.01
C GLY A 182 -23.30 -0.46 0.30
N ASN A 183 -24.13 -1.24 0.96
CA ASN A 183 -25.48 -0.82 1.31
C ASN A 183 -25.57 -0.05 2.64
N SER A 184 -24.51 -0.07 3.43
CA SER A 184 -24.42 0.67 4.69
C SER A 184 -23.99 2.11 4.45
N ASN A 185 -24.41 3.00 5.36
CA ASN A 185 -23.87 4.36 5.38
C ASN A 185 -22.38 4.33 5.72
N LEU A 186 -21.60 5.10 4.98
CA LEU A 186 -20.17 5.23 5.20
C LEU A 186 -19.92 6.33 6.24
N TYR A 187 -19.43 5.94 7.42
CA TYR A 187 -19.02 6.84 8.50
C TYR A 187 -17.51 6.82 8.63
N ARG A 188 -16.84 7.72 7.89
CA ARG A 188 -15.38 7.82 7.86
C ARG A 188 -14.86 8.48 9.13
N PHE A 189 -13.85 7.86 9.76
CA PHE A 189 -13.11 8.48 10.86
C PHE A 189 -12.49 9.81 10.39
N PRO A 190 -12.61 10.91 11.17
CA PRO A 190 -12.27 12.25 10.68
C PRO A 190 -10.77 12.49 10.49
N GLN A 191 -9.92 11.66 11.07
CA GLN A 191 -8.47 11.75 10.96
C GLN A 191 -7.95 10.71 9.97
N ASP A 192 -7.50 11.16 8.80
CA ASP A 192 -6.82 10.30 7.86
C ASP A 192 -5.49 9.83 8.43
N GLN A 193 -5.19 8.54 8.25
CA GLN A 193 -3.94 7.96 8.68
C GLN A 193 -2.91 8.01 7.56
N LEU A 194 -1.64 7.74 7.84
CA LEU A 194 -0.58 7.83 6.85
C LEU A 194 -0.38 6.49 6.15
N LEU A 195 -0.29 6.50 4.81
CA LEU A 195 0.16 5.38 4.02
C LEU A 195 1.47 5.75 3.32
N LYS A 196 2.58 5.25 3.80
CA LYS A 196 3.86 5.36 3.10
C LYS A 196 3.89 4.34 1.97
N HIS A 197 4.04 4.82 0.73
CA HIS A 197 4.06 3.99 -0.46
C HIS A 197 5.45 4.02 -1.10
N TYR A 198 6.19 2.93 -0.99
CA TYR A 198 7.53 2.73 -1.53
C TYR A 198 7.44 2.23 -2.97
N ILE A 199 6.92 3.11 -3.84
CA ILE A 199 6.52 2.78 -5.20
C ILE A 199 7.66 2.21 -6.06
N VAL A 200 8.89 2.62 -5.76
CA VAL A 200 10.13 2.10 -6.36
C VAL A 200 11.24 2.02 -5.31
N LEU A 201 12.05 0.95 -5.37
CA LEU A 201 13.17 0.73 -4.45
C LEU A 201 14.52 1.18 -5.01
N SER A 202 14.66 1.13 -6.32
CA SER A 202 15.82 1.58 -7.08
C SER A 202 15.41 1.77 -8.54
N ARG A 203 16.32 2.31 -9.33
CA ARG A 203 16.18 2.43 -10.79
C ARG A 203 15.95 1.05 -11.43
N GLU A 204 16.80 0.09 -11.07
CA GLU A 204 16.77 -1.28 -11.60
C GLU A 204 15.47 -2.00 -11.20
N ALA A 205 15.07 -1.88 -9.93
CA ALA A 205 13.81 -2.43 -9.43
C ALA A 205 12.60 -1.82 -10.14
N ALA A 206 12.62 -0.50 -10.39
CA ALA A 206 11.55 0.16 -11.14
C ALA A 206 11.43 -0.38 -12.56
N PHE A 207 12.55 -0.58 -13.24
CA PHE A 207 12.55 -1.15 -14.60
C PHE A 207 12.07 -2.59 -14.62
N ALA A 208 12.53 -3.42 -13.69
CA ALA A 208 12.10 -4.81 -13.57
C ALA A 208 10.61 -4.93 -13.22
N LYS A 209 10.10 -4.05 -12.37
CA LYS A 209 8.70 -4.08 -11.91
C LYS A 209 7.72 -3.56 -12.95
N TYR A 210 8.03 -2.47 -13.64
CA TYR A 210 7.03 -1.74 -14.44
C TYR A 210 7.14 -1.95 -15.94
N LEU A 211 8.36 -2.06 -16.51
CA LEU A 211 8.51 -2.12 -17.97
C LEU A 211 7.97 -3.40 -18.62
N PRO A 212 8.18 -4.61 -18.02
CA PRO A 212 7.65 -5.84 -18.59
C PRO A 212 6.21 -6.15 -18.20
N ARG A 213 5.58 -5.31 -17.32
CA ARG A 213 4.28 -5.64 -16.74
C ARG A 213 3.17 -5.62 -17.78
N MET A 214 2.54 -6.75 -17.98
CA MET A 214 1.29 -6.88 -18.71
C MET A 214 0.11 -6.86 -17.73
N PHE A 215 -0.99 -6.26 -18.11
CA PHE A 215 -2.20 -6.17 -17.29
C PHE A 215 -3.31 -7.04 -17.88
N SER A 216 -4.20 -7.54 -17.03
CA SER A 216 -5.32 -8.34 -17.48
C SER A 216 -6.25 -7.55 -18.41
N PRO A 217 -6.85 -8.19 -19.43
CA PRO A 217 -7.85 -7.53 -20.27
C PRO A 217 -9.02 -6.95 -19.45
N GLU A 218 -9.49 -7.67 -18.44
CA GLU A 218 -10.57 -7.21 -17.56
C GLU A 218 -10.22 -5.90 -16.84
N ASP A 219 -9.00 -5.76 -16.32
CA ASP A 219 -8.56 -4.54 -15.64
C ASP A 219 -8.48 -3.36 -16.61
N LEU A 220 -8.00 -3.61 -17.83
CA LEU A 220 -7.91 -2.59 -18.89
C LEU A 220 -9.30 -2.13 -19.36
N ASP A 221 -10.24 -3.05 -19.54
CA ASP A 221 -11.64 -2.74 -19.91
C ASP A 221 -12.34 -1.91 -18.83
N ARG A 222 -12.01 -2.14 -17.56
CA ARG A 222 -12.46 -1.31 -16.43
C ARG A 222 -11.81 0.08 -16.38
N GLY A 223 -10.80 0.31 -17.22
CA GLY A 223 -10.02 1.55 -17.24
C GLY A 223 -9.02 1.68 -16.09
N TRP A 224 -8.69 0.57 -15.42
CA TRP A 224 -7.66 0.55 -14.40
C TRP A 224 -6.25 0.60 -15.01
N HIS A 225 -5.26 0.97 -14.21
CA HIS A 225 -3.84 1.05 -14.61
C HIS A 225 -3.51 2.04 -15.73
N ARG A 226 -4.40 2.99 -16.08
CA ARG A 226 -4.16 3.95 -17.17
C ARG A 226 -2.84 4.71 -17.03
N ASN A 227 -2.45 5.06 -15.81
CA ASN A 227 -1.20 5.72 -15.49
C ASN A 227 0.02 4.78 -15.49
N ARG A 228 -0.20 3.45 -15.58
CA ARG A 228 0.87 2.42 -15.56
C ARG A 228 1.08 1.77 -16.91
N VAL A 229 0.06 1.69 -17.76
CA VAL A 229 0.16 1.13 -19.12
C VAL A 229 1.15 1.91 -19.99
N ASN A 230 1.29 3.21 -19.74
CA ASN A 230 2.15 4.11 -20.50
C ASN A 230 3.46 4.45 -19.78
N ILE A 231 3.84 3.70 -18.74
CA ILE A 231 5.16 3.91 -18.11
C ILE A 231 6.25 3.63 -19.13
N THR A 232 7.07 4.63 -19.39
CA THR A 232 8.23 4.52 -20.27
C THR A 232 9.53 4.49 -19.49
N LYS A 233 10.54 3.86 -20.06
CA LYS A 233 11.90 3.90 -19.53
C LYS A 233 12.35 5.34 -19.28
N ASN A 234 12.08 6.25 -20.21
CA ASN A 234 12.46 7.66 -20.09
C ASN A 234 11.74 8.39 -18.96
N GLY A 235 10.46 8.08 -18.70
CA GLY A 235 9.70 8.67 -17.59
C GLY A 235 10.27 8.28 -16.24
N VAL A 236 10.62 6.99 -16.06
CA VAL A 236 11.28 6.52 -14.83
C VAL A 236 12.69 7.08 -14.73
N GLU A 237 13.47 7.03 -15.82
CA GLU A 237 14.85 7.51 -15.88
C GLU A 237 14.98 8.99 -15.53
N ALA A 238 13.98 9.81 -15.86
CA ALA A 238 14.02 11.24 -15.59
C ALA A 238 14.23 11.57 -14.10
N TYR A 239 13.61 10.81 -13.19
CA TYR A 239 13.84 10.96 -11.76
C TYR A 239 15.28 10.59 -11.39
N PHE A 240 15.72 9.40 -11.79
CA PHE A 240 17.06 8.89 -11.43
C PHE A 240 18.20 9.65 -12.09
N ALA A 241 17.93 10.34 -13.20
CA ALA A 241 18.87 11.29 -13.83
C ALA A 241 18.90 12.68 -13.16
N GLY A 242 18.16 12.87 -12.07
CA GLY A 242 18.14 14.12 -11.31
C GLY A 242 17.34 15.27 -11.96
N ARG A 243 16.48 14.99 -12.96
CA ARG A 243 15.71 16.04 -13.66
C ARG A 243 14.73 16.79 -12.75
N PHE A 244 14.34 16.19 -11.63
CA PHE A 244 13.40 16.79 -10.68
C PHE A 244 14.09 17.28 -9.41
N GLN A 245 15.42 17.37 -9.40
CA GLN A 245 16.15 17.90 -8.25
C GLN A 245 15.81 19.36 -8.02
N GLY A 246 15.28 19.69 -6.82
CA GLY A 246 14.79 21.03 -6.49
C GLY A 246 13.42 21.38 -7.08
N ASP A 247 12.70 20.42 -7.62
CA ASP A 247 11.34 20.60 -8.15
C ASP A 247 10.34 20.82 -6.99
N ASP A 248 9.48 21.81 -7.12
CA ASP A 248 8.47 22.18 -6.11
C ASP A 248 7.43 21.07 -5.85
N ARG A 249 7.35 20.07 -6.71
CA ARG A 249 6.48 18.89 -6.53
C ARG A 249 7.05 17.90 -5.53
N LEU A 250 8.37 17.91 -5.30
CA LEU A 250 9.05 17.05 -4.35
C LEU A 250 9.33 17.76 -3.03
N ARG A 251 9.26 17.00 -1.97
CA ARG A 251 9.71 17.38 -0.62
C ARG A 251 10.81 16.45 -0.20
N GLN A 252 11.71 16.93 0.63
CA GLN A 252 12.79 16.10 1.17
C GLN A 252 12.44 15.66 2.59
N LEU A 253 12.56 14.37 2.82
CA LEU A 253 12.50 13.77 4.13
C LEU A 253 13.94 13.56 4.62
N THR A 254 14.34 14.31 5.63
CA THR A 254 15.70 14.25 6.20
C THR A 254 15.86 13.14 7.23
N ASP A 255 14.74 12.65 7.74
CA ASP A 255 14.64 11.55 8.70
C ASP A 255 13.38 10.73 8.39
N ALA A 256 13.56 9.46 8.02
CA ALA A 256 12.45 8.55 7.68
C ALA A 256 11.51 8.31 8.86
N GLU A 257 11.95 8.53 10.09
CA GLU A 257 11.12 8.46 11.31
C GLU A 257 10.39 9.78 11.60
N SER A 258 10.69 10.86 10.85
CA SER A 258 10.01 12.12 11.04
C SER A 258 8.50 11.94 10.93
N LYS A 259 7.79 12.48 11.90
CA LYS A 259 6.31 12.54 11.91
C LYS A 259 5.78 13.88 11.42
N VAL A 260 6.67 14.81 11.15
CA VAL A 260 6.33 16.15 10.62
C VAL A 260 6.58 16.13 9.12
N MET A 261 5.52 16.18 8.34
CA MET A 261 5.55 16.10 6.88
C MET A 261 4.80 17.28 6.28
N ASP A 262 5.40 17.88 5.25
CA ASP A 262 4.73 18.91 4.46
C ASP A 262 3.71 18.25 3.52
N ARG A 263 2.42 18.51 3.78
CA ARG A 263 1.28 18.06 2.97
C ARG A 263 0.84 19.07 1.92
N SER A 264 1.53 20.19 1.79
CA SER A 264 1.23 21.18 0.76
C SER A 264 1.49 20.60 -0.64
N ALA A 265 0.74 21.09 -1.63
CA ALA A 265 0.89 20.73 -3.04
C ALA A 265 0.82 19.22 -3.35
N PRO A 266 -0.27 18.51 -2.98
CA PRO A 266 -0.42 17.10 -3.32
C PRO A 266 -0.46 16.93 -4.84
N GLN A 267 0.11 15.83 -5.33
CA GLN A 267 0.24 15.54 -6.75
C GLN A 267 -0.91 14.66 -7.24
N THR A 268 -1.37 14.90 -8.47
CA THR A 268 -2.40 14.08 -9.14
C THR A 268 -1.81 13.11 -10.18
N LYS A 269 -0.50 13.20 -10.41
CA LYS A 269 0.27 12.34 -11.31
C LYS A 269 1.48 11.80 -10.58
N HIS A 270 1.90 10.58 -10.93
CA HIS A 270 3.14 10.02 -10.42
C HIS A 270 4.35 10.61 -11.17
N PHE A 271 5.52 10.48 -10.56
CA PHE A 271 6.77 11.08 -11.05
C PHE A 271 7.12 10.70 -12.50
N TRP A 272 6.76 9.50 -12.96
CA TRP A 272 6.99 9.07 -14.35
C TRP A 272 6.08 9.74 -15.39
N GLU A 273 5.07 10.47 -14.94
CA GLU A 273 4.13 11.25 -15.77
C GLU A 273 4.47 12.75 -15.80
N TRP A 274 5.54 13.17 -15.11
CA TRP A 274 5.89 14.58 -15.00
C TRP A 274 6.74 15.10 -16.16
N CYS A 275 7.19 14.24 -17.08
CA CYS A 275 7.94 14.60 -18.29
C CYS A 275 7.05 15.04 -19.43
#